data_cb5ac41c324d7ad6519e162fca433ded
#
_entry.id   cb5ac41c324d7ad6519e162fca433ded
#
_cell.length_a   1.000
_cell.length_b   1.000
_cell.length_c   1.000
_cell.angle_alpha   90.00
_cell.angle_beta   90.00
_cell.angle_gamma   90.00
#
_symmetry.space_group_name_H-M   'P 1'
#
loop_
_entity.id
_entity.type
_entity.pdbx_description
1 polymer ?
#
loop_
_entity_poly.entity_id
_entity_poly.type
_entity_poly.pdbx_seq_one_letter_code
_entity_poly.pdbx_strand_id
1 'polypeptide(L)'
;MPEKPRLDWQRWLPGLVTLLHYQPAWLPKDIAAGLVLTTMLVPVGIAYAEASGVPGIYGLYATIIPLLAYALFGPSRILVLGPDSALAAPILAVVVQYAASEPQRAITIASMMALVAGAFCVIAGLLRLGFITELLSKPIRYGYMNGICLLYTSDA
;
A
#
# COMPACT_ATOMS: atom_id res chain seq x y z
N MET A 1 11.16 -2.11 38.31
CA MET A 1 12.30 -2.06 37.39
C MET A 1 12.17 -0.78 36.58
N PRO A 2 13.15 0.13 36.57
CA PRO A 2 13.05 1.41 35.89
C PRO A 2 13.02 1.16 34.38
N GLU A 3 11.99 1.67 33.71
CA GLU A 3 11.90 1.72 32.24
C GLU A 3 13.12 2.50 31.72
N LYS A 4 13.97 1.82 30.95
CA LYS A 4 15.06 2.50 30.23
C LYS A 4 14.44 3.58 29.34
N PRO A 5 14.97 4.81 29.34
CA PRO A 5 14.51 5.87 28.46
C PRO A 5 14.62 5.36 27.02
N ARG A 6 13.48 5.16 26.37
CA ARG A 6 13.44 4.84 24.95
C ARG A 6 13.98 6.07 24.23
N LEU A 7 15.15 5.95 23.61
CA LEU A 7 15.68 7.01 22.75
C LEU A 7 14.58 7.40 21.74
N ASP A 8 14.40 8.70 21.54
CA ASP A 8 13.37 9.24 20.62
C ASP A 8 13.43 8.64 19.21
N TRP A 9 14.58 8.18 18.77
CA TRP A 9 14.80 7.48 17.49
C TRP A 9 14.02 6.17 17.36
N GLN A 10 13.82 5.44 18.46
CA GLN A 10 13.06 4.18 18.46
C GLN A 10 11.57 4.38 18.17
N ARG A 11 11.10 5.59 18.38
CA ARG A 11 9.71 5.99 18.14
C ARG A 11 9.47 6.34 16.66
N TRP A 12 10.52 6.81 15.97
CA TRP A 12 10.45 7.22 14.56
C TRP A 12 10.82 6.11 13.58
N LEU A 13 11.62 5.13 14.00
CA LEU A 13 12.13 4.05 13.16
C LEU A 13 11.91 2.68 13.80
N PRO A 14 10.66 2.23 13.98
CA PRO A 14 10.36 0.95 14.62
C PRO A 14 10.92 -0.24 13.83
N GLY A 15 11.00 -0.14 12.50
CA GLY A 15 11.57 -1.16 11.64
C GLY A 15 13.07 -1.38 11.86
N LEU A 16 13.82 -0.29 12.06
CA LEU A 16 15.26 -0.38 12.33
C LEU A 16 15.55 -1.08 13.66
N VAL A 17 14.72 -0.82 14.67
CA VAL A 17 14.84 -1.49 15.99
C VAL A 17 14.59 -2.99 15.84
N THR A 18 13.64 -3.38 15.00
CA THR A 18 13.35 -4.79 14.73
C THR A 18 14.52 -5.47 14.00
N LEU A 19 15.14 -4.78 13.03
CA LEU A 19 16.33 -5.26 12.32
C LEU A 19 17.53 -5.46 13.25
N LEU A 20 17.77 -4.53 14.18
CA LEU A 20 18.88 -4.61 15.13
C LEU A 20 18.71 -5.74 16.16
N HIS A 21 17.47 -6.13 16.47
CA HIS A 21 17.14 -7.23 17.38
C HIS A 21 16.65 -8.48 16.64
N TYR A 22 17.01 -8.61 15.35
CA TYR A 22 16.56 -9.71 14.52
C TYR A 22 17.17 -11.04 14.96
N GLN A 23 16.31 -12.04 15.13
CA GLN A 23 16.75 -13.40 15.49
C GLN A 23 16.92 -14.23 14.21
N PRO A 24 18.10 -14.85 13.98
CA PRO A 24 18.33 -15.67 12.77
C PRO A 24 17.36 -16.84 12.61
N ALA A 25 16.74 -17.28 13.69
CA ALA A 25 15.72 -18.33 13.68
C ALA A 25 14.42 -17.93 12.92
N TRP A 26 14.17 -16.64 12.70
CA TRP A 26 13.01 -16.12 11.96
C TRP A 26 13.25 -16.10 10.46
N LEU A 27 14.52 -16.06 10.03
CA LEU A 27 14.92 -15.90 8.63
C LEU A 27 14.22 -16.87 7.65
N PRO A 28 14.13 -18.19 7.91
CA PRO A 28 13.48 -19.10 6.96
C PRO A 28 11.99 -18.84 6.83
N LYS A 29 11.32 -18.42 7.92
CA LYS A 29 9.91 -18.07 7.88
C LYS A 29 9.66 -16.76 7.15
N ASP A 30 10.52 -15.77 7.34
CA ASP A 30 10.42 -14.47 6.70
C ASP A 30 10.72 -14.57 5.20
N ILE A 31 11.68 -15.41 4.80
CA ILE A 31 11.95 -15.70 3.37
C ILE A 31 10.74 -16.37 2.73
N ALA A 32 10.15 -17.39 3.38
CA ALA A 32 8.97 -18.06 2.87
C ALA A 32 7.78 -17.09 2.73
N ALA A 33 7.53 -16.26 3.73
CA ALA A 33 6.48 -15.25 3.70
C ALA A 33 6.74 -14.20 2.61
N GLY A 34 7.98 -13.73 2.47
CA GLY A 34 8.38 -12.78 1.41
C GLY A 34 8.20 -13.36 0.01
N LEU A 35 8.53 -14.63 -0.19
CA LEU A 35 8.33 -15.31 -1.47
C LEU A 35 6.84 -15.40 -1.83
N VAL A 36 5.99 -15.80 -0.89
CA VAL A 36 4.54 -15.85 -1.09
C VAL A 36 3.97 -14.48 -1.41
N LEU A 37 4.37 -13.44 -0.67
CA LEU A 37 3.94 -12.07 -0.95
C LEU A 37 4.39 -11.59 -2.33
N THR A 38 5.61 -11.90 -2.74
CA THR A 38 6.14 -11.52 -4.05
C THR A 38 5.34 -12.17 -5.17
N THR A 39 4.99 -13.45 -5.06
CA THR A 39 4.19 -14.14 -6.08
C THR A 39 2.79 -13.54 -6.26
N MET A 40 2.23 -12.94 -5.22
CA MET A 40 0.93 -12.25 -5.30
C MET A 40 1.08 -10.79 -5.76
N LEU A 41 2.01 -10.03 -5.18
CA LEU A 41 2.11 -8.59 -5.39
C LEU A 41 2.69 -8.21 -6.75
N VAL A 42 3.61 -9.01 -7.31
CA VAL A 42 4.24 -8.71 -8.59
C VAL A 42 3.21 -8.72 -9.73
N PRO A 43 2.44 -9.81 -9.97
CA PRO A 43 1.46 -9.81 -11.05
C PRO A 43 0.33 -8.81 -10.82
N VAL A 44 -0.10 -8.62 -9.58
CA VAL A 44 -1.14 -7.63 -9.24
C VAL A 44 -0.66 -6.20 -9.48
N GLY A 45 0.59 -5.88 -9.10
CA GLY A 45 1.17 -4.56 -9.33
C GLY A 45 1.29 -4.23 -10.82
N ILE A 46 1.72 -5.19 -11.64
CA ILE A 46 1.78 -5.04 -13.09
C ILE A 46 0.38 -4.85 -13.68
N ALA A 47 -0.56 -5.73 -13.33
CA ALA A 47 -1.92 -5.70 -13.87
C ALA A 47 -2.65 -4.38 -13.57
N TYR A 48 -2.51 -3.84 -12.35
CA TYR A 48 -3.17 -2.57 -12.00
C TYR A 48 -2.48 -1.34 -12.62
N ALA A 49 -1.18 -1.38 -12.85
CA ALA A 49 -0.52 -0.34 -13.63
C ALA A 49 -1.01 -0.30 -15.07
N GLU A 50 -1.09 -1.45 -15.71
CA GLU A 50 -1.63 -1.57 -17.09
C GLU A 50 -3.12 -1.18 -17.15
N ALA A 51 -3.91 -1.61 -16.18
CA ALA A 51 -5.30 -1.20 -16.03
C ALA A 51 -5.48 0.31 -15.82
N SER A 52 -4.46 0.98 -15.27
CA SER A 52 -4.43 2.45 -15.11
C SER A 52 -3.89 3.19 -16.32
N GLY A 53 -3.52 2.50 -17.39
CA GLY A 53 -2.94 3.09 -18.60
C GLY A 53 -1.46 3.46 -18.48
N VAL A 54 -0.76 2.87 -17.51
CA VAL A 54 0.68 3.10 -17.25
C VAL A 54 1.44 1.79 -17.49
N PRO A 55 2.65 1.80 -18.09
CA PRO A 55 3.43 0.59 -18.29
C PRO A 55 3.67 -0.19 -16.98
N GLY A 56 3.52 -1.52 -17.01
CA GLY A 56 3.53 -2.40 -15.84
C GLY A 56 4.76 -2.30 -14.94
N ILE A 57 5.92 -1.92 -15.52
CA ILE A 57 7.16 -1.74 -14.75
C ILE A 57 7.03 -0.65 -13.65
N TYR A 58 6.24 0.39 -13.90
CA TYR A 58 5.99 1.44 -12.90
C TYR A 58 5.12 0.95 -11.76
N GLY A 59 4.26 -0.05 -12.01
CA GLY A 59 3.51 -0.74 -10.97
C GLY A 59 4.41 -1.50 -9.98
N LEU A 60 5.49 -2.09 -10.49
CA LEU A 60 6.49 -2.73 -9.62
C LEU A 60 7.20 -1.71 -8.74
N TYR A 61 7.65 -0.58 -9.30
CA TYR A 61 8.26 0.49 -8.51
C TYR A 61 7.29 1.05 -7.47
N ALA A 62 6.03 1.28 -7.86
CA ALA A 62 4.98 1.76 -6.96
C ALA A 62 4.61 0.75 -5.86
N THR A 63 4.92 -0.52 -6.03
CA THR A 63 4.72 -1.55 -5.01
C THR A 63 5.94 -1.70 -4.10
N ILE A 64 7.14 -1.77 -4.67
CA ILE A 64 8.38 -2.05 -3.93
C ILE A 64 8.77 -0.87 -3.04
N ILE A 65 8.72 0.37 -3.56
CA ILE A 65 9.19 1.55 -2.82
C ILE A 65 8.36 1.81 -1.55
N PRO A 66 7.02 1.80 -1.59
CA PRO A 66 6.22 1.95 -0.38
C PRO A 66 6.40 0.79 0.61
N LEU A 67 6.58 -0.45 0.13
CA LEU A 67 6.85 -1.59 1.01
C LEU A 67 8.16 -1.42 1.78
N LEU A 68 9.23 -0.99 1.10
CA LEU A 68 10.52 -0.71 1.74
C LEU A 68 10.40 0.46 2.73
N ALA A 69 9.74 1.54 2.32
CA ALA A 69 9.50 2.67 3.21
C ALA A 69 8.69 2.24 4.45
N TYR A 70 7.65 1.43 4.27
CA TYR A 70 6.85 0.93 5.37
C TYR A 70 7.62 -0.04 6.27
N ALA A 71 8.51 -0.86 5.71
CA ALA A 71 9.38 -1.74 6.48
C ALA A 71 10.30 -0.96 7.45
N LEU A 72 10.70 0.26 7.08
CA LEU A 72 11.55 1.13 7.91
C LEU A 72 10.75 1.97 8.91
N PHE A 73 9.67 2.60 8.45
CA PHE A 73 8.90 3.60 9.20
C PHE A 73 7.56 3.08 9.73
N GLY A 74 7.09 1.93 9.24
CA GLY A 74 5.76 1.43 9.57
C GLY A 74 5.62 0.98 11.03
N PRO A 75 4.57 1.40 11.72
CA PRO A 75 4.33 1.04 13.11
C PRO A 75 3.78 -0.38 13.29
N SER A 76 3.21 -0.98 12.24
CA SER A 76 2.58 -2.31 12.29
C SER A 76 3.46 -3.37 11.64
N ARG A 77 3.57 -4.52 12.30
CA ARG A 77 4.32 -5.69 11.80
C ARG A 77 3.45 -6.64 10.96
N ILE A 78 2.15 -6.38 10.87
CA ILE A 78 1.18 -7.26 10.23
C ILE A 78 0.65 -6.66 8.94
N LEU A 79 0.69 -5.31 8.80
CA LEU A 79 0.14 -4.63 7.65
C LEU A 79 1.06 -4.79 6.44
N VAL A 80 0.50 -5.31 5.35
CA VAL A 80 1.14 -5.38 4.04
C VAL A 80 0.51 -4.30 3.16
N LEU A 81 1.34 -3.44 2.58
CA LEU A 81 0.90 -2.47 1.59
C LEU A 81 0.88 -3.13 0.20
N GLY A 82 -0.16 -2.88 -0.55
CA GLY A 82 -0.29 -3.39 -1.90
C GLY A 82 -1.09 -2.44 -2.79
N PRO A 83 -1.05 -2.64 -4.12
CA PRO A 83 -1.86 -1.88 -5.04
C PRO A 83 -3.35 -2.22 -4.84
N ASP A 84 -4.21 -1.20 -5.04
CA ASP A 84 -5.66 -1.34 -4.90
C ASP A 84 -6.35 -1.15 -6.26
N SER A 85 -7.24 -2.06 -6.60
CA SER A 85 -8.04 -2.02 -7.83
C SER A 85 -9.01 -0.84 -7.88
N ALA A 86 -9.48 -0.37 -6.74
CA ALA A 86 -10.43 0.73 -6.66
C ALA A 86 -9.88 2.05 -7.24
N LEU A 87 -8.57 2.23 -7.22
CA LEU A 87 -7.90 3.42 -7.76
C LEU A 87 -7.55 3.31 -9.24
N ALA A 88 -7.50 2.12 -9.82
CA ALA A 88 -7.09 1.92 -11.21
C ALA A 88 -8.04 2.63 -12.20
N ALA A 89 -9.34 2.49 -12.02
CA ALA A 89 -10.34 3.09 -12.90
C ALA A 89 -10.34 4.64 -12.86
N PRO A 90 -10.33 5.32 -11.70
CA PRO A 90 -10.18 6.78 -11.64
C PRO A 90 -8.88 7.29 -12.26
N ILE A 91 -7.76 6.58 -12.06
CA ILE A 91 -6.48 6.97 -12.67
C ILE A 91 -6.55 6.84 -14.18
N LEU A 92 -7.07 5.73 -14.71
CA LEU A 92 -7.26 5.52 -16.14
C LEU A 92 -8.13 6.63 -16.76
N ALA A 93 -9.23 7.00 -16.12
CA ALA A 93 -10.13 8.04 -16.62
C ALA A 93 -9.40 9.38 -16.83
N VAL A 94 -8.51 9.76 -15.92
CA VAL A 94 -7.69 10.96 -16.04
C VAL A 94 -6.58 10.80 -17.07
N VAL A 95 -5.89 9.66 -17.06
CA VAL A 95 -4.80 9.37 -18.00
C VAL A 95 -5.31 9.40 -19.45
N VAL A 96 -6.43 8.76 -19.76
CA VAL A 96 -7.01 8.75 -21.11
C VAL A 96 -7.37 10.16 -21.59
N GLN A 97 -7.87 11.00 -20.71
CA GLN A 97 -8.25 12.39 -21.05
C GLN A 97 -7.05 13.28 -21.39
N TYR A 98 -5.93 13.11 -20.70
CA TYR A 98 -4.83 14.08 -20.75
C TYR A 98 -3.54 13.53 -21.37
N ALA A 99 -3.36 12.22 -21.46
CA ALA A 99 -2.13 11.63 -21.99
C ALA A 99 -2.02 11.64 -23.53
N ALA A 100 -3.11 11.91 -24.25
CA ALA A 100 -3.13 11.99 -25.72
C ALA A 100 -2.38 10.82 -26.41
N SER A 101 -2.48 9.62 -25.88
CA SER A 101 -1.81 8.39 -26.33
C SER A 101 -0.29 8.36 -26.19
N GLU A 102 0.31 9.32 -25.46
CA GLU A 102 1.75 9.33 -25.19
C GLU A 102 2.05 8.64 -23.83
N PRO A 103 2.80 7.51 -23.81
CA PRO A 103 3.10 6.78 -22.56
C PRO A 103 3.84 7.65 -21.53
N GLN A 104 4.70 8.54 -21.99
CA GLN A 104 5.47 9.43 -21.10
C GLN A 104 4.57 10.43 -20.36
N ARG A 105 3.54 10.92 -21.02
CA ARG A 105 2.53 11.80 -20.40
C ARG A 105 1.68 11.03 -19.39
N ALA A 106 1.30 9.80 -19.71
CA ALA A 106 0.56 8.94 -18.79
C ALA A 106 1.30 8.76 -17.46
N ILE A 107 2.61 8.47 -17.52
CA ILE A 107 3.48 8.31 -16.35
C ILE A 107 3.55 9.62 -15.55
N THR A 108 3.72 10.75 -16.23
CA THR A 108 3.79 12.05 -15.57
C THR A 108 2.50 12.40 -14.85
N ILE A 109 1.34 12.17 -15.49
CA ILE A 109 0.01 12.42 -14.90
C ILE A 109 -0.23 11.52 -13.69
N ALA A 110 0.04 10.22 -13.82
CA ALA A 110 -0.10 9.27 -12.71
C ALA A 110 0.82 9.65 -11.53
N SER A 111 2.05 10.08 -11.80
CA SER A 111 2.99 10.55 -10.77
C SER A 111 2.50 11.81 -10.06
N MET A 112 1.95 12.78 -10.81
CA MET A 112 1.35 13.99 -10.24
C MET A 112 0.14 13.66 -9.37
N MET A 113 -0.73 12.76 -9.82
CA MET A 113 -1.86 12.29 -9.01
C MET A 113 -1.39 11.62 -7.72
N ALA A 114 -0.36 10.79 -7.79
CA ALA A 114 0.23 10.13 -6.62
C ALA A 114 0.82 11.13 -5.62
N LEU A 115 1.49 12.18 -6.09
CA LEU A 115 2.05 13.25 -5.25
C LEU A 115 0.92 14.02 -4.54
N VAL A 116 -0.13 14.39 -5.26
CA VAL A 116 -1.27 15.10 -4.69
C VAL A 116 -1.98 14.22 -3.65
N ALA A 117 -2.26 12.95 -3.98
CA ALA A 117 -2.87 12.01 -3.05
C ALA A 117 -1.99 11.79 -1.81
N GLY A 118 -0.67 11.65 -1.99
CA GLY A 118 0.29 11.53 -0.89
C GLY A 118 0.30 12.77 0.01
N ALA A 119 0.28 13.96 -0.56
CA ALA A 119 0.18 15.22 0.20
C ALA A 119 -1.11 15.28 1.03
N PHE A 120 -2.26 14.92 0.44
CA PHE A 120 -3.51 14.82 1.17
C PHE A 120 -3.44 13.82 2.33
N CYS A 121 -2.85 12.65 2.11
CA CYS A 121 -2.68 11.64 3.15
C CYS A 121 -1.81 12.15 4.30
N VAL A 122 -0.72 12.87 4.00
CA VAL A 122 0.14 13.47 5.02
C VAL A 122 -0.60 14.52 5.83
N ILE A 123 -1.31 15.42 5.16
CA ILE A 123 -2.13 16.46 5.82
C ILE A 123 -3.20 15.82 6.71
N ALA A 124 -3.91 14.82 6.20
CA ALA A 124 -4.92 14.08 6.97
C ALA A 124 -4.32 13.38 8.19
N GLY A 125 -3.11 12.81 8.05
CA GLY A 125 -2.37 12.20 9.15
C GLY A 125 -1.96 13.22 10.23
N LEU A 126 -1.48 14.40 9.82
CA LEU A 126 -1.13 15.49 10.74
C LEU A 126 -2.36 16.04 11.48
N LEU A 127 -3.49 16.15 10.82
CA LEU A 127 -4.77 16.57 11.41
C LEU A 127 -5.41 15.47 12.27
N ARG A 128 -4.77 14.30 12.39
CA ARG A 128 -5.28 13.14 13.15
C ARG A 128 -6.71 12.73 12.73
N LEU A 129 -7.01 12.85 11.43
CA LEU A 129 -8.31 12.47 10.87
C LEU A 129 -8.53 10.95 10.85
N GLY A 130 -7.60 10.17 11.40
CA GLY A 130 -7.72 8.71 11.57
C GLY A 130 -8.97 8.26 12.31
N PHE A 131 -9.58 9.14 13.12
CA PHE A 131 -10.85 8.87 13.79
C PHE A 131 -12.01 8.70 12.79
N ILE A 132 -11.93 9.32 11.59
CA ILE A 132 -12.93 9.16 10.52
C ILE A 132 -12.89 7.72 9.98
N THR A 133 -11.73 7.10 9.94
CA THR A 133 -11.59 5.69 9.52
C THR A 133 -12.15 4.71 10.55
N GLU A 134 -12.21 5.10 11.82
CA GLU A 134 -12.90 4.35 12.87
C GLU A 134 -14.43 4.49 12.79
N LEU A 135 -14.92 5.63 12.27
CA LEU A 135 -16.33 5.87 11.99
C LEU A 135 -16.82 5.10 10.74
N LEU A 136 -15.92 4.78 9.79
CA LEU A 136 -16.16 3.76 8.76
C LEU A 136 -16.11 2.38 9.45
N SER A 137 -17.08 2.17 10.28
CA SER A 137 -17.12 1.18 11.32
C SER A 137 -17.09 -0.24 10.77
N LYS A 138 -16.67 -1.14 11.64
CA LYS A 138 -16.73 -2.60 11.44
C LYS A 138 -17.94 -3.09 10.64
N PRO A 139 -19.20 -2.58 10.83
CA PRO A 139 -20.36 -2.97 10.03
C PRO A 139 -20.22 -2.73 8.52
N ILE A 140 -19.63 -1.63 8.09
CA ILE A 140 -19.45 -1.33 6.64
C ILE A 140 -18.45 -2.29 6.02
N ARG A 141 -17.39 -2.63 6.74
CA ARG A 141 -16.38 -3.60 6.30
C ARG A 141 -16.97 -5.01 6.19
N TYR A 142 -17.78 -5.41 7.15
CA TYR A 142 -18.49 -6.69 7.10
C TYR A 142 -19.57 -6.71 6.02
N GLY A 143 -20.28 -5.62 5.79
CA GLY A 143 -21.26 -5.48 4.72
C GLY A 143 -20.62 -5.59 3.33
N TYR A 144 -19.48 -4.95 3.13
CA TYR A 144 -18.70 -5.02 1.88
C TYR A 144 -18.16 -6.44 1.62
N MET A 145 -17.59 -7.09 2.64
CA MET A 145 -17.12 -8.47 2.54
C MET A 145 -18.25 -9.45 2.23
N ASN A 146 -19.40 -9.30 2.90
CA ASN A 146 -20.57 -10.15 2.64
C ASN A 146 -21.16 -9.87 1.25
N GLY A 147 -21.17 -8.62 0.77
CA GLY A 147 -21.62 -8.27 -0.57
C GLY A 147 -20.76 -8.90 -1.66
N ILE A 148 -19.44 -8.89 -1.50
CA ILE A 148 -18.51 -9.55 -2.42
C ILE A 148 -18.74 -11.06 -2.42
N CYS A 149 -18.86 -11.68 -1.23
CA CYS A 149 -19.12 -13.12 -1.15
C CYS A 149 -20.42 -13.52 -1.83
N LEU A 150 -21.49 -12.73 -1.68
CA LEU A 150 -22.77 -12.97 -2.35
C LEU A 150 -22.69 -12.83 -3.89
N LEU A 151 -21.93 -11.85 -4.38
CA LEU A 151 -21.69 -11.67 -5.81
C LEU A 151 -20.95 -12.87 -6.42
N TYR A 152 -19.92 -13.36 -5.73
CA TYR A 152 -19.15 -14.53 -6.19
C TYR A 152 -19.92 -15.85 -6.10
N THR A 153 -20.90 -15.97 -5.21
CA THR A 153 -21.76 -17.17 -5.11
C THR A 153 -22.96 -17.11 -6.04
N SER A 154 -23.34 -15.93 -6.56
CA SER A 154 -24.46 -15.78 -7.50
C SER A 154 -24.07 -16.13 -8.95
N ASP A 155 -22.78 -16.13 -9.28
CA ASP A 155 -22.26 -16.45 -10.62
C ASP A 155 -21.76 -17.93 -10.75
N ALA A 156 -21.98 -18.74 -9.71
CA ALA A 156 -21.70 -20.18 -9.71
C ALA A 156 -23.00 -20.97 -9.80
#